data_fb8ec85a610c3257f6e14844f3461d0b
#
_entry.id   fb8ec85a610c3257f6e14844f3461d0b
#
_cell.length_a   1.000
_cell.length_b   1.000
_cell.length_c   1.000
_cell.angle_alpha   90.00
_cell.angle_beta   90.00
_cell.angle_gamma   90.00
#
_symmetry.space_group_name_H-M   'P 1'
#
loop_
_entity.id
_entity.type
_entity.pdbx_description
1 polymer ?
#
loop_
_entity_poly.entity_id
_entity_poly.type
_entity_poly.pdbx_seq_one_letter_code
_entity_poly.pdbx_strand_id
1 'polypeptide(L)'
;MSEIWKPIKGYEGIYEVSSYGRVRSLDREIRKENRPYHIKGQIFKKSLMGGYYYVHLHNEDGTSKKCRVHRLVANAFIPNPCNLPQVNHKNENKTDNRVINLEWVTERQNCNHGTRNQRMREALKIQPRCKEVEQLTIDYQHINTFPSIKGAARLTGIDHKCISLCCRGKTKTAGGYRWKFKNE
;
A
#
# COMPACT_ATOMS: atom_id res chain seq x y z
N MET A 1 26.97 -5.52 15.14
CA MET A 1 26.92 -6.83 14.47
C MET A 1 27.58 -6.70 13.11
N SER A 2 28.45 -7.64 12.74
CA SER A 2 29.05 -7.70 11.42
C SER A 2 28.00 -8.03 10.36
N GLU A 3 28.19 -7.54 9.14
CA GLU A 3 27.31 -7.86 8.02
C GLU A 3 27.55 -9.29 7.53
N ILE A 4 26.47 -10.06 7.43
CA ILE A 4 26.49 -11.44 6.97
C ILE A 4 25.88 -11.50 5.57
N TRP A 5 26.49 -12.29 4.67
CA TRP A 5 26.00 -12.52 3.32
C TRP A 5 25.51 -13.95 3.18
N LYS A 6 24.39 -14.14 2.48
CA LYS A 6 23.82 -15.46 2.14
C LYS A 6 23.41 -15.52 0.68
N PRO A 7 23.52 -16.69 0.05
CA PRO A 7 23.06 -16.88 -1.32
C PRO A 7 21.56 -16.59 -1.45
N ILE A 8 21.16 -16.05 -2.59
CA ILE A 8 19.76 -15.85 -2.93
C ILE A 8 19.24 -17.16 -3.51
N LYS A 9 18.14 -17.69 -2.94
CA LYS A 9 17.51 -18.94 -3.37
C LYS A 9 17.15 -18.90 -4.86
N GLY A 10 17.66 -19.88 -5.62
CA GLY A 10 17.52 -19.99 -7.07
C GLY A 10 18.53 -19.16 -7.86
N TYR A 11 19.55 -18.59 -7.17
CA TYR A 11 20.66 -17.83 -7.74
C TYR A 11 21.97 -18.14 -7.01
N GLU A 12 22.07 -19.33 -6.46
CA GLU A 12 23.27 -19.81 -5.74
C GLU A 12 24.51 -19.70 -6.64
N GLY A 13 25.60 -19.16 -6.10
CA GLY A 13 26.83 -18.91 -6.86
C GLY A 13 26.82 -17.68 -7.78
N ILE A 14 25.67 -17.02 -7.94
CA ILE A 14 25.51 -15.84 -8.81
C ILE A 14 25.29 -14.57 -7.98
N TYR A 15 24.35 -14.63 -7.02
CA TYR A 15 23.96 -13.46 -6.22
C TYR A 15 23.83 -13.80 -4.75
N GLU A 16 24.20 -12.82 -3.93
CA GLU A 16 24.02 -12.85 -2.48
C GLU A 16 23.26 -11.63 -1.97
N VAL A 17 22.59 -11.82 -0.84
CA VAL A 17 21.93 -10.76 -0.09
C VAL A 17 22.53 -10.68 1.32
N SER A 18 22.69 -9.45 1.82
CA SER A 18 23.24 -9.24 3.15
C SER A 18 22.17 -9.08 4.23
N SER A 19 22.58 -9.29 5.49
CA SER A 19 21.77 -9.02 6.68
C SER A 19 21.33 -7.55 6.80
N TYR A 20 21.96 -6.64 6.06
CA TYR A 20 21.60 -5.20 5.99
C TYR A 20 20.80 -4.82 4.75
N GLY A 21 20.39 -5.80 3.93
CA GLY A 21 19.61 -5.54 2.72
C GLY A 21 20.40 -4.94 1.57
N ARG A 22 21.70 -5.23 1.49
CA ARG A 22 22.51 -5.03 0.28
C ARG A 22 22.44 -6.31 -0.57
N VAL A 23 22.57 -6.16 -1.88
CA VAL A 23 22.60 -7.28 -2.82
C VAL A 23 23.86 -7.16 -3.66
N ARG A 24 24.55 -8.26 -3.90
CA ARG A 24 25.75 -8.29 -4.74
C ARG A 24 25.73 -9.47 -5.71
N SER A 25 26.38 -9.31 -6.86
CA SER A 25 26.82 -10.42 -7.68
C SER A 25 28.15 -10.94 -7.18
N LEU A 26 28.43 -12.21 -7.45
CA LEU A 26 29.71 -12.84 -7.15
C LEU A 26 30.61 -12.82 -8.39
N ASP A 27 31.92 -12.89 -8.14
CA ASP A 27 32.91 -13.16 -9.18
C ASP A 27 32.58 -14.52 -9.79
N ARG A 28 32.53 -14.61 -11.10
CA ARG A 28 32.26 -15.87 -11.79
C ARG A 28 32.81 -15.86 -13.22
N GLU A 29 33.13 -17.03 -13.70
CA GLU A 29 33.46 -17.26 -15.09
C GLU A 29 32.24 -17.75 -15.85
N ILE A 30 31.97 -17.16 -17.00
CA ILE A 30 30.95 -17.63 -17.94
C ILE A 30 31.63 -17.92 -19.27
N ARG A 31 31.06 -18.86 -20.05
CA ARG A 31 31.49 -19.11 -21.43
C ARG A 31 30.54 -18.39 -22.38
N LYS A 32 31.08 -17.48 -23.16
CA LYS A 32 30.36 -16.81 -24.24
C LYS A 32 31.09 -17.12 -25.54
N GLU A 33 30.39 -17.72 -26.52
CA GLU A 33 30.95 -18.07 -27.82
C GLU A 33 32.26 -18.91 -27.72
N ASN A 34 32.28 -19.91 -26.82
CA ASN A 34 33.43 -20.76 -26.52
C ASN A 34 34.66 -20.03 -25.92
N ARG A 35 34.53 -18.77 -25.51
CA ARG A 35 35.57 -18.02 -24.77
C ARG A 35 35.21 -17.87 -23.32
N PRO A 36 36.15 -18.10 -22.39
CA PRO A 36 35.93 -17.80 -21.00
C PRO A 36 35.85 -16.27 -20.80
N TYR A 37 34.86 -15.82 -20.08
CA TYR A 37 34.67 -14.41 -19.74
C TYR A 37 34.48 -14.28 -18.21
N HIS A 38 35.34 -13.50 -17.58
CA HIS A 38 35.29 -13.25 -16.14
C HIS A 38 34.35 -12.07 -15.85
N ILE A 39 33.32 -12.31 -15.03
CA ILE A 39 32.45 -11.28 -14.51
C ILE A 39 32.88 -10.94 -13.10
N LYS A 40 33.27 -9.70 -12.87
CA LYS A 40 33.59 -9.20 -11.54
C LYS A 40 32.33 -8.95 -10.73
N GLY A 41 32.28 -9.43 -9.50
CA GLY A 41 31.21 -9.20 -8.56
C GLY A 41 31.07 -7.73 -8.15
N GLN A 42 29.85 -7.27 -7.95
CA GLN A 42 29.58 -5.91 -7.56
C GLN A 42 28.34 -5.77 -6.69
N ILE A 43 28.29 -4.75 -5.83
CA ILE A 43 27.11 -4.40 -5.06
C ILE A 43 26.12 -3.67 -5.98
N PHE A 44 24.87 -4.12 -5.97
CA PHE A 44 23.83 -3.56 -6.82
C PHE A 44 23.30 -2.23 -6.31
N LYS A 45 23.11 -1.30 -7.24
CA LYS A 45 22.26 -0.13 -7.02
C LYS A 45 20.81 -0.57 -6.84
N LYS A 46 20.18 -0.16 -5.74
CA LYS A 46 18.76 -0.42 -5.47
C LYS A 46 17.90 0.68 -6.08
N SER A 47 16.82 0.31 -6.76
CA SER A 47 15.80 1.27 -7.23
C SER A 47 14.66 1.38 -6.24
N LEU A 48 14.21 2.61 -5.92
CA LEU A 48 13.08 2.86 -5.04
C LEU A 48 11.81 3.01 -5.87
N MET A 49 10.78 2.19 -5.57
CA MET A 49 9.48 2.26 -6.22
C MET A 49 8.37 1.90 -5.23
N GLY A 50 7.34 2.75 -5.13
CA GLY A 50 6.22 2.53 -4.19
C GLY A 50 6.67 2.45 -2.71
N GLY A 51 7.80 3.09 -2.36
CA GLY A 51 8.39 3.07 -1.03
C GLY A 51 9.24 1.83 -0.73
N TYR A 52 9.41 0.88 -1.66
CA TYR A 52 10.23 -0.31 -1.48
C TYR A 52 11.47 -0.29 -2.36
N TYR A 53 12.56 -0.90 -1.88
CA TYR A 53 13.74 -1.14 -2.68
C TYR A 53 13.62 -2.41 -3.52
N TYR A 54 14.06 -2.30 -4.77
CA TYR A 54 14.12 -3.38 -5.76
C TYR A 54 15.51 -3.54 -6.35
N VAL A 55 15.81 -4.75 -6.79
CA VAL A 55 16.94 -5.09 -7.66
C VAL A 55 16.44 -5.94 -8.82
N HIS A 56 17.17 -5.90 -9.94
CA HIS A 56 16.96 -6.79 -11.07
C HIS A 56 17.99 -7.93 -11.00
N LEU A 57 17.52 -9.15 -10.92
CA LEU A 57 18.36 -10.35 -10.97
C LEU A 57 18.20 -11.00 -12.34
N HIS A 58 19.31 -11.35 -12.96
CA HIS A 58 19.35 -12.00 -14.27
C HIS A 58 19.59 -13.49 -14.10
N ASN A 59 18.83 -14.31 -14.79
CA ASN A 59 19.04 -15.74 -14.90
C ASN A 59 20.09 -16.03 -15.97
N GLU A 60 20.59 -17.27 -15.98
CA GLU A 60 21.54 -17.73 -17.00
C GLU A 60 20.95 -17.77 -18.41
N ASP A 61 19.64 -17.95 -18.54
CA ASP A 61 18.88 -17.93 -19.80
C ASP A 61 18.70 -16.51 -20.38
N GLY A 62 19.25 -15.46 -19.73
CA GLY A 62 19.11 -14.06 -20.13
C GLY A 62 17.81 -13.38 -19.66
N THR A 63 16.89 -14.10 -19.04
CA THR A 63 15.71 -13.49 -18.45
C THR A 63 16.05 -12.70 -17.18
N SER A 64 15.27 -11.68 -16.86
CA SER A 64 15.47 -10.89 -15.66
C SER A 64 14.23 -10.84 -14.80
N LYS A 65 14.44 -10.85 -13.48
CA LYS A 65 13.36 -10.76 -12.49
C LYS A 65 13.57 -9.56 -11.58
N LYS A 66 12.56 -8.71 -11.46
CA LYS A 66 12.52 -7.61 -10.50
C LYS A 66 12.14 -8.14 -9.12
N CYS A 67 13.06 -8.06 -8.17
CA CYS A 67 12.91 -8.60 -6.83
C CYS A 67 12.88 -7.49 -5.77
N ARG A 68 11.96 -7.62 -4.80
CA ARG A 68 11.92 -6.74 -3.63
C ARG A 68 13.02 -7.14 -2.64
N VAL A 69 13.86 -6.19 -2.25
CA VAL A 69 15.01 -6.47 -1.37
C VAL A 69 14.60 -7.07 -0.03
N HIS A 70 13.57 -6.53 0.65
CA HIS A 70 13.10 -7.08 1.93
C HIS A 70 12.67 -8.55 1.83
N ARG A 71 12.12 -8.99 0.69
CA ARG A 71 11.75 -10.40 0.48
C ARG A 71 12.96 -11.28 0.27
N LEU A 72 14.00 -10.79 -0.41
CA LEU A 72 15.26 -11.51 -0.56
C LEU A 72 15.91 -11.73 0.81
N VAL A 73 15.96 -10.67 1.63
CA VAL A 73 16.48 -10.76 3.01
C VAL A 73 15.67 -11.73 3.86
N ALA A 74 14.34 -11.59 3.86
CA ALA A 74 13.49 -12.47 4.66
C ALA A 74 13.65 -13.94 4.26
N ASN A 75 13.67 -14.24 2.95
CA ASN A 75 13.88 -15.61 2.45
C ASN A 75 15.24 -16.20 2.85
N ALA A 76 16.30 -15.38 2.87
CA ALA A 76 17.64 -15.86 3.15
C ALA A 76 17.94 -16.02 4.67
N PHE A 77 17.31 -15.19 5.50
CA PHE A 77 17.72 -15.07 6.91
C PHE A 77 16.64 -15.44 7.93
N ILE A 78 15.36 -15.35 7.58
CA ILE A 78 14.26 -15.56 8.55
C ILE A 78 13.54 -16.85 8.23
N PRO A 79 13.59 -17.86 9.13
CA PRO A 79 12.82 -19.09 8.95
C PRO A 79 11.31 -18.81 8.81
N ASN A 80 10.66 -19.53 7.90
CA ASN A 80 9.21 -19.42 7.64
C ASN A 80 8.54 -20.80 7.64
N PRO A 81 8.52 -21.51 8.78
CA PRO A 81 7.98 -22.87 8.85
C PRO A 81 6.48 -22.93 8.56
N CYS A 82 5.75 -21.85 8.84
CA CYS A 82 4.31 -21.74 8.59
C CYS A 82 3.96 -21.21 7.20
N ASN A 83 4.92 -21.04 6.28
CA ASN A 83 4.72 -20.50 4.92
C ASN A 83 3.90 -19.20 4.89
N LEU A 84 4.13 -18.29 5.84
CA LEU A 84 3.43 -17.01 5.92
C LEU A 84 3.72 -16.16 4.66
N PRO A 85 2.69 -15.55 4.03
CA PRO A 85 2.81 -14.97 2.68
C PRO A 85 3.43 -13.58 2.64
N GLN A 86 3.41 -12.83 3.75
CA GLN A 86 3.80 -11.43 3.80
C GLN A 86 5.06 -11.21 4.62
N VAL A 87 5.88 -10.23 4.19
CA VAL A 87 7.00 -9.71 4.98
C VAL A 87 6.65 -8.30 5.44
N ASN A 88 6.68 -8.10 6.74
CA ASN A 88 6.41 -6.83 7.39
C ASN A 88 7.69 -6.13 7.85
N HIS A 89 7.68 -4.80 7.88
CA HIS A 89 8.71 -3.96 8.49
C HIS A 89 8.23 -3.54 9.88
N LYS A 90 8.88 -4.05 10.93
CA LYS A 90 8.47 -3.83 12.33
C LYS A 90 8.36 -2.34 12.70
N ASN A 91 9.26 -1.52 12.17
CA ASN A 91 9.30 -0.06 12.40
C ASN A 91 8.48 0.75 11.38
N GLU A 92 7.65 0.12 10.53
CA GLU A 92 6.88 0.73 9.43
C GLU A 92 7.75 1.42 8.34
N ASN A 93 9.07 1.42 8.45
CA ASN A 93 9.96 2.00 7.45
C ASN A 93 10.28 0.98 6.35
N LYS A 94 9.64 1.10 5.21
CA LYS A 94 9.77 0.20 4.05
C LYS A 94 11.17 0.21 3.40
N THR A 95 12.01 1.17 3.75
CA THR A 95 13.38 1.28 3.24
C THR A 95 14.42 0.63 4.16
N ASP A 96 14.05 0.32 5.41
CA ASP A 96 14.91 -0.38 6.36
C ASP A 96 14.79 -1.89 6.23
N ASN A 97 15.59 -2.46 5.35
CA ASN A 97 15.57 -3.89 5.02
C ASN A 97 16.53 -4.75 5.85
N ARG A 98 16.98 -4.26 7.00
CA ARG A 98 17.81 -5.08 7.92
C ARG A 98 17.00 -6.26 8.46
N VAL A 99 17.63 -7.40 8.61
CA VAL A 99 17.00 -8.64 9.12
C VAL A 99 16.23 -8.42 10.41
N ILE A 100 16.82 -7.67 11.37
CA ILE A 100 16.21 -7.40 12.68
C ILE A 100 14.87 -6.66 12.60
N ASN A 101 14.65 -5.91 11.51
CA ASN A 101 13.46 -5.12 11.26
C ASN A 101 12.38 -5.86 10.45
N LEU A 102 12.68 -7.06 9.96
CA LEU A 102 11.77 -7.84 9.13
C LEU A 102 11.17 -9.01 9.90
N GLU A 103 9.96 -9.40 9.52
CA GLU A 103 9.27 -10.57 10.05
C GLU A 103 8.28 -11.12 9.01
N TRP A 104 8.03 -12.45 9.08
CA TRP A 104 6.96 -13.07 8.32
C TRP A 104 5.65 -12.93 9.05
N VAL A 105 4.58 -12.59 8.34
CA VAL A 105 3.24 -12.34 8.91
C VAL A 105 2.15 -12.83 7.97
N THR A 106 0.95 -13.03 8.53
CA THR A 106 -0.27 -13.22 7.74
C THR A 106 -0.68 -11.89 7.10
N GLU A 107 -1.53 -11.96 6.07
CA GLU A 107 -2.11 -10.76 5.45
C GLU A 107 -2.88 -9.91 6.46
N ARG A 108 -3.69 -10.56 7.33
CA ARG A 108 -4.45 -9.89 8.38
C ARG A 108 -3.56 -9.15 9.38
N GLN A 109 -2.47 -9.77 9.82
CA GLN A 109 -1.49 -9.15 10.72
C GLN A 109 -0.83 -7.94 10.05
N ASN A 110 -0.41 -8.09 8.78
CA ASN A 110 0.20 -7.00 8.02
C ASN A 110 -0.75 -5.81 7.81
N CYS A 111 -2.03 -6.07 7.54
CA CYS A 111 -3.05 -5.02 7.42
C CYS A 111 -3.31 -4.28 8.73
N ASN A 112 -3.18 -4.94 9.88
CA ASN A 112 -3.44 -4.36 11.20
C ASN A 112 -2.19 -3.84 11.91
N HIS A 113 -1.01 -3.97 11.28
CA HIS A 113 0.27 -3.57 11.88
C HIS A 113 0.42 -2.04 11.94
N GLY A 114 0.98 -1.57 13.06
CA GLY A 114 1.39 -0.19 13.26
C GLY A 114 0.25 0.82 13.19
N THR A 115 0.59 2.02 12.72
CA THR A 115 -0.32 3.18 12.72
C THR A 115 -1.22 3.28 11.49
N ARG A 116 -1.17 2.32 10.56
CA ARG A 116 -1.93 2.35 9.30
C ARG A 116 -3.43 2.57 9.48
N ASN A 117 -4.05 1.79 10.38
CA ASN A 117 -5.49 1.87 10.63
C ASN A 117 -5.86 3.18 11.34
N GLN A 118 -5.00 3.69 12.21
CA GLN A 118 -5.17 4.98 12.84
C GLN A 118 -5.12 6.11 11.81
N ARG A 119 -4.08 6.14 10.96
CA ARG A 119 -3.95 7.13 9.88
C ARG A 119 -5.14 7.10 8.91
N MET A 120 -5.65 5.89 8.58
CA MET A 120 -6.87 5.77 7.76
C MET A 120 -8.09 6.36 8.44
N ARG A 121 -8.29 6.12 9.75
CA ARG A 121 -9.41 6.68 10.51
C ARG A 121 -9.31 8.21 10.59
N GLU A 122 -8.11 8.75 10.81
CA GLU A 122 -7.87 10.20 10.85
C GLU A 122 -8.12 10.84 9.49
N ALA A 123 -7.62 10.26 8.40
CA ALA A 123 -7.88 10.74 7.04
C ALA A 123 -9.38 10.72 6.69
N LEU A 124 -10.14 9.74 7.20
CA LEU A 124 -11.60 9.68 7.02
C LEU A 124 -12.36 10.72 7.85
N LYS A 125 -11.78 11.17 8.99
CA LYS A 125 -12.37 12.26 9.78
C LYS A 125 -12.17 13.63 9.13
N ILE A 126 -11.05 13.83 8.43
CA ILE A 126 -10.71 15.10 7.77
C ILE A 126 -11.58 15.38 6.54
N GLN A 127 -12.09 14.32 5.89
CA GLN A 127 -13.06 14.46 4.80
C GLN A 127 -14.42 13.94 5.28
N PRO A 128 -15.34 14.82 5.73
CA PRO A 128 -16.69 14.39 6.04
C PRO A 128 -17.31 13.78 4.78
N ARG A 129 -17.53 12.43 4.81
CA ARG A 129 -18.14 11.67 3.69
C ARG A 129 -19.57 12.14 3.36
N CYS A 130 -20.14 12.95 4.23
CA CYS A 130 -21.51 13.40 4.12
C CYS A 130 -21.53 14.93 4.19
N LYS A 131 -22.11 15.55 3.17
CA LYS A 131 -22.45 16.99 3.20
C LYS A 131 -23.72 17.16 4.06
N GLU A 132 -23.70 18.13 4.96
CA GLU A 132 -24.93 18.55 5.67
C GLU A 132 -25.94 19.10 4.66
N VAL A 133 -27.22 18.83 4.90
CA VAL A 133 -28.32 19.30 4.05
C VAL A 133 -29.35 20.05 4.85
N GLU A 134 -29.87 21.09 4.27
CA GLU A 134 -30.92 21.94 4.84
C GLU A 134 -32.27 21.63 4.16
N GLN A 135 -33.29 21.48 4.98
CA GLN A 135 -34.68 21.42 4.56
C GLN A 135 -35.29 22.80 4.64
N LEU A 136 -35.95 23.24 3.57
CA LEU A 136 -36.55 24.55 3.47
C LEU A 136 -38.03 24.42 3.03
N THR A 137 -38.85 25.38 3.43
CA THR A 137 -40.17 25.55 2.83
C THR A 137 -40.07 25.91 1.33
N ILE A 138 -41.19 25.93 0.63
CA ILE A 138 -41.27 26.37 -0.77
C ILE A 138 -40.79 27.83 -0.90
N ASP A 139 -41.05 28.65 0.12
CA ASP A 139 -40.69 30.09 0.19
C ASP A 139 -39.28 30.31 0.78
N TYR A 140 -38.41 29.26 0.77
CA TYR A 140 -37.01 29.29 1.23
C TYR A 140 -36.80 29.55 2.72
N GLN A 141 -37.84 29.41 3.60
CA GLN A 141 -37.67 29.48 5.04
C GLN A 141 -37.00 28.19 5.55
N HIS A 142 -35.96 28.31 6.39
CA HIS A 142 -35.27 27.19 6.99
C HIS A 142 -36.17 26.44 7.95
N ILE A 143 -36.23 25.10 7.82
CA ILE A 143 -36.99 24.21 8.71
C ILE A 143 -36.01 23.41 9.57
N ASN A 144 -35.06 22.73 8.97
CA ASN A 144 -34.15 21.83 9.70
C ASN A 144 -32.84 21.63 8.96
N THR A 145 -31.78 21.22 9.70
CA THR A 145 -30.49 20.83 9.15
C THR A 145 -30.18 19.39 9.54
N PHE A 146 -29.76 18.59 8.56
CA PHE A 146 -29.41 17.18 8.75
C PHE A 146 -27.95 16.94 8.42
N PRO A 147 -27.26 16.02 9.14
CA PRO A 147 -25.84 15.75 8.92
C PRO A 147 -25.55 15.05 7.58
N SER A 148 -26.58 14.55 6.90
CA SER A 148 -26.45 13.90 5.58
C SER A 148 -27.81 13.71 4.91
N ILE A 149 -27.79 13.53 3.57
CA ILE A 149 -28.99 13.15 2.79
C ILE A 149 -29.64 11.85 3.33
N LYS A 150 -28.82 10.85 3.71
CA LYS A 150 -29.36 9.59 4.30
C LYS A 150 -29.98 9.82 5.67
N GLY A 151 -29.41 10.71 6.46
CA GLY A 151 -29.96 11.13 7.76
C GLY A 151 -31.30 11.81 7.59
N ALA A 152 -31.40 12.78 6.66
CA ALA A 152 -32.62 13.47 6.29
C ALA A 152 -33.72 12.47 5.84
N ALA A 153 -33.37 11.58 4.91
CA ALA A 153 -34.32 10.58 4.40
C ALA A 153 -34.91 9.68 5.50
N ARG A 154 -34.05 9.24 6.45
CA ARG A 154 -34.49 8.41 7.58
C ARG A 154 -35.46 9.11 8.50
N LEU A 155 -35.25 10.39 8.76
CA LEU A 155 -36.06 11.17 9.71
C LEU A 155 -37.34 11.72 9.08
N THR A 156 -37.31 12.03 7.77
CA THR A 156 -38.45 12.63 7.07
C THR A 156 -39.29 11.62 6.29
N GLY A 157 -38.81 10.39 6.07
CA GLY A 157 -39.47 9.39 5.21
C GLY A 157 -39.35 9.68 3.69
N ILE A 158 -38.66 10.77 3.30
CA ILE A 158 -38.51 11.15 1.89
C ILE A 158 -37.33 10.36 1.28
N ASP A 159 -37.52 9.81 0.07
CA ASP A 159 -36.48 9.05 -0.61
C ASP A 159 -35.18 9.86 -0.78
N HIS A 160 -34.06 9.26 -0.41
CA HIS A 160 -32.75 9.91 -0.44
C HIS A 160 -32.30 10.33 -1.85
N LYS A 161 -32.76 9.63 -2.90
CA LYS A 161 -32.47 10.01 -4.30
C LYS A 161 -33.17 11.31 -4.66
N CYS A 162 -34.44 11.44 -4.21
CA CYS A 162 -35.22 12.64 -4.45
C CYS A 162 -34.59 13.86 -3.75
N ILE A 163 -34.20 13.72 -2.48
CA ILE A 163 -33.46 14.77 -1.73
C ILE A 163 -32.16 15.14 -2.46
N SER A 164 -31.40 14.13 -2.90
CA SER A 164 -30.13 14.35 -3.62
C SER A 164 -30.32 15.10 -4.95
N LEU A 165 -31.38 14.81 -5.71
CA LEU A 165 -31.71 15.51 -6.95
C LEU A 165 -32.08 16.96 -6.69
N CYS A 166 -32.83 17.23 -5.62
CA CYS A 166 -33.19 18.57 -5.20
C CYS A 166 -31.95 19.37 -4.79
N CYS A 167 -31.07 18.83 -3.91
CA CYS A 167 -29.83 19.48 -3.51
C CYS A 167 -28.90 19.81 -4.69
N ARG A 168 -29.00 19.07 -5.78
CA ARG A 168 -28.19 19.29 -7.01
C ARG A 168 -28.91 20.17 -8.05
N GLY A 169 -30.04 20.75 -7.69
CA GLY A 169 -30.83 21.60 -8.59
C GLY A 169 -31.52 20.88 -9.75
N LYS A 170 -31.55 19.53 -9.76
CA LYS A 170 -32.20 18.75 -10.84
C LYS A 170 -33.73 18.67 -10.69
N THR A 171 -34.22 18.83 -9.47
CA THR A 171 -35.66 18.96 -9.16
C THR A 171 -35.89 20.15 -8.26
N LYS A 172 -37.06 20.77 -8.33
CA LYS A 172 -37.41 21.97 -7.53
C LYS A 172 -37.68 21.59 -6.07
N THR A 173 -38.28 20.44 -5.84
CA THR A 173 -38.70 19.97 -4.50
C THR A 173 -38.56 18.47 -4.35
N ALA A 174 -38.50 17.99 -3.13
CA ALA A 174 -38.60 16.57 -2.75
C ALA A 174 -39.46 16.46 -1.48
N GLY A 175 -40.53 15.65 -1.52
CA GLY A 175 -41.50 15.51 -0.43
C GLY A 175 -42.22 16.81 -0.05
N GLY A 176 -42.43 17.74 -0.99
CA GLY A 176 -43.04 19.03 -0.75
C GLY A 176 -42.14 20.12 -0.18
N TYR A 177 -40.83 19.80 -0.01
CA TYR A 177 -39.81 20.71 0.56
C TYR A 177 -38.71 21.00 -0.47
N ARG A 178 -38.01 22.14 -0.31
CA ARG A 178 -36.76 22.44 -0.98
C ARG A 178 -35.60 21.93 -0.15
N TRP A 179 -34.52 21.53 -0.83
CA TRP A 179 -33.32 20.98 -0.21
C TRP A 179 -32.06 21.56 -0.84
N LYS A 180 -31.12 21.95 -0.05
CA LYS A 180 -29.80 22.41 -0.51
C LYS A 180 -28.68 21.84 0.39
N PHE A 181 -27.45 21.84 -0.09
CA PHE A 181 -26.30 21.62 0.76
C PHE A 181 -26.04 22.88 1.61
N LYS A 182 -25.69 22.73 2.88
CA LYS A 182 -25.51 23.83 3.83
C LYS A 182 -24.44 24.87 3.42
N ASN A 183 -23.43 24.43 2.65
CA ASN A 183 -22.28 25.26 2.28
C ASN A 183 -22.28 25.62 0.77
N GLU A 184 -23.42 25.57 0.10
CA GLU A 184 -23.59 25.97 -1.30
C GLU A 184 -24.59 27.10 -1.46
#